data_94bec0d1b99fd3df1145e15e53746815
#
_entry.id   94bec0d1b99fd3df1145e15e53746815
#
_cell.length_a   1.000
_cell.length_b   1.000
_cell.length_c   1.000
_cell.angle_alpha   90.00
_cell.angle_beta   90.00
_cell.angle_gamma   90.00
#
_symmetry.space_group_name_H-M   'P 1'
#
loop_
_entity.id
_entity.type
_entity.pdbx_description
1 polymer ?
#
loop_
_entity_poly.entity_id
_entity_poly.type
_entity_poly.pdbx_seq_one_letter_code
_entity_poly.pdbx_strand_id
1 'polypeptide(L)'
;MISPLPTPCEWVDGKAGVSIPLDDRGLNYADGAFETMSCSSGEIACQSLHSDRLSLALEALRFPHPEAIAQRVFDDICRCVASVGHSGTARLTVTRGSGPRGYAPPDSASPRHILTLFPLSGQTPDRQSCGIAQIRWAHQPQLAGLKLLARTEQVLAAREAATQQWDDMLMLDAQDHVISTSRGNIFVFFGNQCVTPDLSQCGIAGTRRQLLIETVLPQLNYVVDEQPLTLAVLRQADAVLISNTVRGVVSMSRIEDQHYPESAFPRRIQDALRQQVASWVGG
;
A
#
# COMPACT_ATOMS: atom_id res chain seq x y z
N MET A 1 -14.40 6.92 19.68
CA MET A 1 -13.65 8.20 19.80
C MET A 1 -12.30 8.00 19.13
N ILE A 2 -11.91 8.88 18.21
CA ILE A 2 -10.59 8.86 17.59
C ILE A 2 -9.60 9.36 18.65
N SER A 3 -8.56 8.58 18.96
CA SER A 3 -7.49 9.01 19.87
C SER A 3 -6.80 10.26 19.29
N PRO A 4 -6.49 11.27 20.14
CA PRO A 4 -5.73 12.42 19.66
C PRO A 4 -4.37 11.99 19.12
N LEU A 5 -3.85 12.74 18.13
CA LEU A 5 -2.49 12.51 17.65
C LEU A 5 -1.49 12.79 18.76
N PRO A 6 -0.40 12.01 18.85
CA PRO A 6 0.68 12.30 19.77
C PRO A 6 1.40 13.60 19.39
N THR A 7 2.15 14.16 20.32
CA THR A 7 3.01 15.31 20.06
C THR A 7 4.43 14.95 20.50
N PRO A 8 5.41 14.95 19.58
CA PRO A 8 5.31 15.24 18.13
C PRO A 8 4.59 14.12 17.34
N CYS A 9 4.05 14.45 16.17
CA CYS A 9 3.46 13.47 15.22
C CYS A 9 4.18 13.44 13.87
N GLU A 10 5.25 14.23 13.72
CA GLU A 10 6.03 14.37 12.50
C GLU A 10 7.53 14.48 12.81
N TRP A 11 8.34 13.78 12.00
CA TRP A 11 9.80 13.78 12.10
C TRP A 11 10.43 13.85 10.71
N VAL A 12 11.54 14.57 10.63
CA VAL A 12 12.42 14.57 9.47
C VAL A 12 13.81 14.09 9.95
N ASP A 13 14.34 13.04 9.33
CA ASP A 13 15.60 12.41 9.67
C ASP A 13 15.74 12.09 11.19
N GLY A 14 14.65 11.53 11.75
CA GLY A 14 14.55 11.14 13.16
C GLY A 14 14.40 12.29 14.15
N LYS A 15 14.33 13.54 13.71
CA LYS A 15 14.17 14.72 14.55
C LYS A 15 12.75 15.27 14.45
N ALA A 16 12.14 15.56 15.60
CA ALA A 16 10.83 16.20 15.64
C ALA A 16 10.88 17.59 14.99
N GLY A 17 9.85 17.90 14.21
CA GLY A 17 9.76 19.15 13.46
C GLY A 17 9.74 18.92 11.95
N VAL A 18 9.31 19.94 11.21
CA VAL A 18 9.02 19.80 9.78
C VAL A 18 9.70 20.91 9.01
N SER A 19 10.75 20.55 8.33
CA SER A 19 11.39 21.43 7.35
C SER A 19 11.97 20.56 6.24
N ILE A 20 11.44 20.70 5.04
CA ILE A 20 11.94 20.05 3.83
C ILE A 20 12.48 21.16 2.93
N PRO A 21 13.76 21.11 2.52
CA PRO A 21 14.32 22.06 1.58
C PRO A 21 13.57 22.05 0.25
N LEU A 22 13.43 23.21 -0.39
CA LEU A 22 12.74 23.35 -1.67
C LEU A 22 13.45 22.62 -2.83
N ASP A 23 14.72 22.32 -2.67
CA ASP A 23 15.53 21.55 -3.62
C ASP A 23 15.49 20.03 -3.37
N ASP A 24 14.62 19.56 -2.46
CA ASP A 24 14.41 18.13 -2.25
C ASP A 24 13.89 17.45 -3.53
N ARG A 25 14.59 16.39 -3.95
CA ARG A 25 14.28 15.69 -5.21
C ARG A 25 12.97 14.89 -5.14
N GLY A 26 12.55 14.45 -3.94
CA GLY A 26 11.25 13.84 -3.76
C GLY A 26 10.11 14.82 -4.05
N LEU A 27 10.27 16.09 -3.62
CA LEU A 27 9.33 17.17 -3.91
C LEU A 27 9.32 17.53 -5.41
N ASN A 28 10.50 17.68 -6.02
CA ASN A 28 10.61 18.21 -7.39
C ASN A 28 10.41 17.15 -8.48
N TYR A 29 10.75 15.88 -8.21
CA TYR A 29 10.80 14.80 -9.23
C TYR A 29 10.13 13.51 -8.79
N ALA A 30 9.52 13.44 -7.61
CA ALA A 30 9.04 12.21 -7.00
C ALA A 30 10.17 11.13 -6.87
N ASP A 31 11.44 11.56 -6.73
CA ASP A 31 12.61 10.69 -6.64
C ASP A 31 12.70 10.08 -5.23
N GLY A 32 11.96 8.98 -5.04
CA GLY A 32 11.87 8.30 -3.77
C GLY A 32 10.70 7.30 -3.69
N ALA A 33 10.54 6.72 -2.50
CA ALA A 33 9.54 5.71 -2.19
C ALA A 33 8.81 6.05 -0.89
N PHE A 34 7.68 5.37 -0.64
CA PHE A 34 6.97 5.55 0.61
C PHE A 34 6.39 4.24 1.14
N GLU A 35 6.19 4.18 2.46
CA GLU A 35 5.48 3.12 3.13
C GLU A 35 4.28 3.68 3.92
N THR A 36 3.25 2.85 4.06
CA THR A 36 2.12 3.13 4.94
C THR A 36 1.95 1.91 5.82
N MET A 37 2.03 2.09 7.11
CA MET A 37 2.14 1.01 8.09
C MET A 37 1.08 1.18 9.17
N SER A 38 0.55 0.06 9.66
CA SER A 38 -0.27 0.06 10.86
C SER A 38 0.63 0.00 12.09
N CYS A 39 0.26 0.74 13.14
CA CYS A 39 0.99 0.76 14.40
C CYS A 39 0.05 0.46 15.56
N SER A 40 0.54 -0.27 16.55
CA SER A 40 -0.17 -0.54 17.81
C SER A 40 0.79 -0.41 18.99
N SER A 41 0.41 0.42 19.96
CA SER A 41 1.18 0.59 21.22
C SER A 41 2.67 0.89 21.01
N GLY A 42 3.00 1.64 19.96
CA GLY A 42 4.38 2.00 19.64
C GLY A 42 5.14 0.99 18.77
N GLU A 43 4.48 -0.05 18.30
CA GLU A 43 5.08 -1.06 17.40
C GLU A 43 4.52 -0.94 15.97
N ILE A 44 5.39 -1.17 14.99
CA ILE A 44 5.03 -1.20 13.56
C ILE A 44 4.73 -2.64 13.14
N ALA A 45 3.55 -2.87 12.61
CA ALA A 45 3.13 -4.18 12.12
C ALA A 45 3.88 -4.57 10.84
N CYS A 46 4.37 -5.82 10.76
CA CYS A 46 5.10 -6.38 9.61
C CYS A 46 6.30 -5.53 9.17
N GLN A 47 7.07 -5.03 10.12
CA GLN A 47 8.21 -4.15 9.87
C GLN A 47 9.16 -4.70 8.81
N SER A 48 9.52 -6.00 8.87
CA SER A 48 10.44 -6.63 7.90
C SER A 48 9.92 -6.53 6.46
N LEU A 49 8.66 -6.89 6.22
CA LEU A 49 8.06 -6.83 4.88
C LEU A 49 8.04 -5.39 4.31
N HIS A 50 7.85 -4.40 5.16
CA HIS A 50 7.91 -3.00 4.77
C HIS A 50 9.34 -2.54 4.48
N SER A 51 10.31 -2.97 5.30
CA SER A 51 11.74 -2.68 5.11
C SER A 51 12.27 -3.30 3.82
N ASP A 52 11.94 -4.58 3.58
CA ASP A 52 12.35 -5.29 2.37
C ASP A 52 11.79 -4.63 1.11
N ARG A 53 10.49 -4.28 1.09
CA ARG A 53 9.90 -3.57 -0.05
C ARG A 53 10.49 -2.18 -0.25
N LEU A 54 10.80 -1.45 0.81
CA LEU A 54 11.51 -0.18 0.71
C LEU A 54 12.90 -0.38 0.10
N SER A 55 13.66 -1.38 0.56
CA SER A 55 14.99 -1.72 0.01
C SER A 55 14.92 -1.98 -1.50
N LEU A 56 13.98 -2.81 -1.95
CA LEU A 56 13.76 -3.08 -3.38
C LEU A 56 13.43 -1.80 -4.18
N ALA A 57 12.62 -0.91 -3.61
CA ALA A 57 12.30 0.36 -4.26
C ALA A 57 13.53 1.28 -4.36
N LEU A 58 14.34 1.36 -3.31
CA LEU A 58 15.58 2.14 -3.31
C LEU A 58 16.62 1.57 -4.28
N GLU A 59 16.73 0.25 -4.39
CA GLU A 59 17.58 -0.45 -5.35
C GLU A 59 17.18 -0.13 -6.79
N ALA A 60 15.91 -0.26 -7.12
CA ALA A 60 15.40 0.06 -8.46
C ALA A 60 15.61 1.53 -8.84
N LEU A 61 15.52 2.43 -7.86
CA LEU A 61 15.85 3.85 -8.02
C LEU A 61 17.36 4.14 -7.98
N ARG A 62 18.21 3.10 -7.85
CA ARG A 62 19.67 3.20 -7.80
C ARG A 62 20.18 4.12 -6.67
N PHE A 63 19.62 3.95 -5.47
CA PHE A 63 20.22 4.55 -4.27
C PHE A 63 21.49 3.79 -3.89
N PRO A 64 22.53 4.47 -3.36
CA PRO A 64 23.69 3.77 -2.83
C PRO A 64 23.31 3.00 -1.56
N HIS A 65 23.76 1.75 -1.43
CA HIS A 65 23.53 0.91 -0.24
C HIS A 65 22.04 0.84 0.21
N PRO A 66 21.12 0.41 -0.65
CA PRO A 66 19.67 0.48 -0.42
C PRO A 66 19.23 -0.23 0.86
N GLU A 67 19.76 -1.43 1.13
CA GLU A 67 19.47 -2.21 2.34
C GLU A 67 19.90 -1.47 3.62
N ALA A 68 21.11 -0.89 3.64
CA ALA A 68 21.61 -0.14 4.78
C ALA A 68 20.79 1.13 5.03
N ILE A 69 20.32 1.79 3.97
CA ILE A 69 19.42 2.95 4.09
C ILE A 69 18.07 2.49 4.66
N ALA A 70 17.47 1.43 4.13
CA ALA A 70 16.19 0.91 4.61
C ALA A 70 16.29 0.53 6.10
N GLN A 71 17.31 -0.23 6.49
CA GLN A 71 17.53 -0.62 7.88
C GLN A 71 17.65 0.59 8.81
N ARG A 72 18.53 1.54 8.48
CA ARG A 72 18.71 2.77 9.28
C ARG A 72 17.42 3.56 9.44
N VAL A 73 16.68 3.72 8.32
CA VAL A 73 15.40 4.44 8.32
C VAL A 73 14.39 3.74 9.22
N PHE A 74 14.29 2.41 9.14
CA PHE A 74 13.37 1.64 9.99
C PHE A 74 13.76 1.68 11.46
N ASP A 75 15.06 1.63 11.79
CA ASP A 75 15.54 1.81 13.16
C ASP A 75 15.12 3.18 13.72
N ASP A 76 15.23 4.24 12.91
CA ASP A 76 14.83 5.59 13.30
C ASP A 76 13.32 5.71 13.51
N ILE A 77 12.51 5.27 12.55
CA ILE A 77 11.04 5.42 12.67
C ILE A 77 10.46 4.54 13.77
N CYS A 78 11.01 3.34 14.01
CA CYS A 78 10.58 2.50 15.12
C CYS A 78 10.83 3.21 16.47
N ARG A 79 11.99 3.85 16.65
CA ARG A 79 12.26 4.66 17.85
C ARG A 79 11.28 5.83 17.98
N CYS A 80 10.97 6.54 16.88
CA CYS A 80 10.01 7.65 16.89
C CYS A 80 8.59 7.16 17.27
N VAL A 81 8.11 6.09 16.66
CA VAL A 81 6.78 5.51 16.92
C VAL A 81 6.67 5.01 18.36
N ALA A 82 7.71 4.31 18.84
CA ALA A 82 7.79 3.79 20.21
C ALA A 82 7.82 4.91 21.25
N SER A 83 8.56 6.00 20.98
CA SER A 83 8.73 7.13 21.92
C SER A 83 7.41 7.81 22.30
N VAL A 84 6.40 7.71 21.43
CA VAL A 84 5.07 8.32 21.65
C VAL A 84 3.97 7.28 21.85
N GLY A 85 4.30 5.98 21.87
CA GLY A 85 3.34 4.89 22.07
C GLY A 85 2.19 4.87 21.06
N HIS A 86 2.46 5.27 19.80
CA HIS A 86 1.42 5.50 18.80
C HIS A 86 0.63 4.24 18.45
N SER A 87 -0.70 4.40 18.35
CA SER A 87 -1.61 3.43 17.75
C SER A 87 -2.41 4.11 16.63
N GLY A 88 -2.24 3.62 15.40
CA GLY A 88 -2.84 4.25 14.21
C GLY A 88 -2.10 3.89 12.94
N THR A 89 -1.92 4.88 12.07
CA THR A 89 -1.19 4.72 10.81
C THR A 89 0.08 5.56 10.83
N ALA A 90 1.18 4.98 10.38
CA ALA A 90 2.44 5.68 10.12
C ALA A 90 2.70 5.73 8.62
N ARG A 91 2.98 6.92 8.09
CA ARG A 91 3.47 7.12 6.73
C ARG A 91 4.94 7.49 6.77
N LEU A 92 5.75 6.67 6.16
CA LEU A 92 7.15 6.92 5.89
C LEU A 92 7.31 7.37 4.44
N THR A 93 8.03 8.46 4.22
CA THR A 93 8.46 8.90 2.88
C THR A 93 9.99 8.96 2.88
N VAL A 94 10.63 8.34 1.90
CA VAL A 94 12.08 8.39 1.71
C VAL A 94 12.34 9.04 0.37
N THR A 95 13.08 10.14 0.39
CA THR A 95 13.51 10.88 -0.80
C THR A 95 15.01 10.74 -1.01
N ARG A 96 15.48 11.04 -2.21
CA ARG A 96 16.93 11.13 -2.44
C ARG A 96 17.59 12.30 -1.69
N GLY A 97 16.82 13.20 -1.09
CA GLY A 97 17.29 14.41 -0.45
C GLY A 97 17.47 15.58 -1.43
N SER A 98 18.22 16.58 -1.00
CA SER A 98 18.48 17.79 -1.78
C SER A 98 19.41 17.52 -2.96
N GLY A 99 19.20 18.22 -4.06
CA GLY A 99 20.03 18.07 -5.25
C GLY A 99 19.89 19.22 -6.23
N PRO A 100 20.81 19.30 -7.21
CA PRO A 100 20.76 20.33 -8.24
C PRO A 100 19.54 20.17 -9.14
N ARG A 101 19.22 21.23 -9.87
CA ARG A 101 18.20 21.19 -10.91
C ARG A 101 18.57 20.20 -12.01
N GLY A 102 17.60 19.39 -12.46
CA GLY A 102 17.75 18.40 -13.51
C GLY A 102 17.48 16.98 -13.04
N TYR A 103 17.30 16.05 -13.99
CA TYR A 103 16.90 14.68 -13.68
C TYR A 103 18.04 13.83 -13.12
N ALA A 104 19.29 14.09 -13.51
CA ALA A 104 20.44 13.35 -13.00
C ALA A 104 20.57 13.56 -11.47
N PRO A 105 20.59 12.48 -10.67
CA PRO A 105 20.82 12.61 -9.24
C PRO A 105 22.28 13.03 -8.98
N PRO A 106 22.56 13.70 -7.85
CA PRO A 106 23.96 13.99 -7.45
C PRO A 106 24.67 12.70 -7.05
N ASP A 107 25.99 12.66 -7.29
CA ASP A 107 26.83 11.50 -6.91
C ASP A 107 26.84 11.27 -5.39
N SER A 108 26.74 12.35 -4.60
CA SER A 108 26.73 12.33 -3.13
C SER A 108 25.31 12.63 -2.59
N ALA A 109 24.34 11.81 -2.96
CA ALA A 109 22.99 11.93 -2.42
C ALA A 109 22.95 11.66 -0.90
N SER A 110 22.23 12.49 -0.15
CA SER A 110 21.93 12.28 1.26
C SER A 110 20.44 12.00 1.43
N PRO A 111 20.05 10.72 1.42
CA PRO A 111 18.63 10.35 1.52
C PRO A 111 18.00 10.90 2.79
N ARG A 112 16.82 11.51 2.63
CA ARG A 112 15.99 12.02 3.72
C ARG A 112 14.83 11.08 3.96
N HIS A 113 14.44 10.92 5.22
CA HIS A 113 13.22 10.23 5.57
C HIS A 113 12.28 11.11 6.40
N ILE A 114 11.00 11.02 6.09
CA ILE A 114 9.94 11.78 6.73
C ILE A 114 8.92 10.78 7.28
N LEU A 115 8.67 10.88 8.58
CA LEU A 115 7.64 10.09 9.25
C LEU A 115 6.49 11.01 9.65
N THR A 116 5.26 10.64 9.28
CA THR A 116 4.04 11.29 9.72
C THR A 116 3.10 10.25 10.33
N LEU A 117 2.57 10.53 11.50
CA LEU A 117 1.61 9.69 12.18
C LEU A 117 0.18 10.22 11.97
N PHE A 118 -0.75 9.29 11.78
CA PHE A 118 -2.17 9.57 11.61
C PHE A 118 -2.97 8.75 12.63
N PRO A 119 -4.09 9.29 13.14
CA PRO A 119 -4.96 8.55 14.04
C PRO A 119 -5.51 7.31 13.35
N LEU A 120 -6.05 6.39 14.15
CA LEU A 120 -6.85 5.30 13.59
C LEU A 120 -7.94 5.87 12.71
N SER A 121 -8.04 5.39 11.49
CA SER A 121 -9.18 5.68 10.63
C SER A 121 -10.46 5.22 11.35
N GLY A 122 -11.55 5.98 11.23
CA GLY A 122 -12.86 5.54 11.70
C GLY A 122 -13.25 4.18 11.10
N GLN A 123 -14.32 3.57 11.61
CA GLN A 123 -14.80 2.27 11.11
C GLN A 123 -14.85 2.24 9.59
N THR A 124 -14.11 1.32 9.01
CA THR A 124 -14.16 1.05 7.58
C THR A 124 -15.37 0.17 7.32
N PRO A 125 -16.21 0.46 6.31
CA PRO A 125 -17.23 -0.47 5.90
C PRO A 125 -16.64 -1.85 5.59
N ASP A 126 -17.28 -2.90 6.07
CA ASP A 126 -16.88 -4.30 5.80
C ASP A 126 -16.97 -4.63 4.31
N ARG A 127 -17.73 -3.82 3.55
CA ARG A 127 -17.98 -3.99 2.12
C ARG A 127 -17.88 -2.66 1.40
N GLN A 128 -17.35 -2.70 0.18
CA GLN A 128 -17.15 -1.52 -0.67
C GLN A 128 -17.75 -1.71 -2.06
N SER A 129 -18.11 -0.59 -2.68
CA SER A 129 -18.48 -0.48 -4.09
C SER A 129 -17.32 0.11 -4.89
N CYS A 130 -17.14 -0.35 -6.14
CA CYS A 130 -16.14 0.21 -7.06
C CYS A 130 -16.76 0.53 -8.43
N GLY A 131 -16.36 1.69 -8.96
CA GLY A 131 -16.42 1.95 -10.40
C GLY A 131 -15.16 1.46 -11.11
N ILE A 132 -15.09 1.62 -12.43
CA ILE A 132 -13.90 1.36 -13.25
C ILE A 132 -13.26 2.69 -13.63
N ALA A 133 -12.00 2.91 -13.24
CA ALA A 133 -11.27 4.14 -13.52
C ALA A 133 -11.04 4.32 -15.03
N GLN A 134 -11.18 5.56 -15.52
CA GLN A 134 -10.82 5.92 -16.89
C GLN A 134 -9.29 5.90 -17.08
N ILE A 135 -8.56 6.40 -16.06
CA ILE A 135 -7.10 6.33 -16.08
C ILE A 135 -6.62 4.88 -16.04
N ARG A 136 -5.57 4.57 -16.78
CA ARG A 136 -4.93 3.25 -16.80
C ARG A 136 -3.59 3.27 -16.10
N TRP A 137 -3.19 2.13 -15.49
CA TRP A 137 -1.82 1.90 -15.09
C TRP A 137 -0.90 1.94 -16.31
N ALA A 138 0.13 2.75 -16.26
CA ALA A 138 1.21 2.69 -17.25
C ALA A 138 2.08 1.45 -17.03
N HIS A 139 2.41 0.74 -18.10
CA HIS A 139 3.36 -0.37 -18.03
C HIS A 139 4.78 0.16 -17.87
N GLN A 140 5.44 -0.26 -16.81
CA GLN A 140 6.85 -0.02 -16.55
C GLN A 140 7.42 -1.20 -15.74
N PRO A 141 7.83 -2.29 -16.41
CA PRO A 141 8.26 -3.52 -15.72
C PRO A 141 9.38 -3.31 -14.70
N GLN A 142 10.30 -2.37 -14.97
CA GLN A 142 11.40 -2.07 -14.04
C GLN A 142 10.94 -1.40 -12.73
N LEU A 143 9.74 -0.84 -12.70
CA LEU A 143 9.15 -0.17 -11.54
C LEU A 143 7.90 -0.88 -11.02
N ALA A 144 7.51 -1.98 -11.65
CA ALA A 144 6.37 -2.79 -11.29
C ALA A 144 6.53 -3.39 -9.88
N GLY A 145 5.45 -3.46 -9.12
CA GLY A 145 5.47 -3.93 -7.73
C GLY A 145 5.93 -2.89 -6.69
N LEU A 146 6.65 -1.85 -7.09
CA LEU A 146 7.27 -0.89 -6.18
C LEU A 146 6.29 0.20 -5.71
N LYS A 147 6.51 0.68 -4.48
CA LYS A 147 5.68 1.73 -3.86
C LYS A 147 6.40 3.09 -3.91
N LEU A 148 6.51 3.64 -5.14
CA LEU A 148 7.21 4.90 -5.43
C LEU A 148 6.34 6.13 -5.13
N LEU A 149 6.94 7.32 -5.06
CA LEU A 149 6.25 8.59 -4.78
C LEU A 149 5.33 9.05 -5.92
N ALA A 150 5.63 8.72 -7.16
CA ALA A 150 4.79 9.08 -8.31
C ALA A 150 3.48 8.29 -8.29
N ARG A 151 2.39 8.93 -7.83
CA ARG A 151 1.05 8.32 -7.63
C ARG A 151 -0.06 9.11 -8.32
N THR A 152 0.24 9.80 -9.39
CA THR A 152 -0.74 10.64 -10.13
C THR A 152 -1.94 9.81 -10.61
N GLU A 153 -1.72 8.59 -11.11
CA GLU A 153 -2.79 7.71 -11.57
C GLU A 153 -3.79 7.39 -10.44
N GLN A 154 -3.28 7.05 -9.25
CA GLN A 154 -4.12 6.76 -8.08
C GLN A 154 -4.87 8.00 -7.58
N VAL A 155 -4.25 9.19 -7.65
CA VAL A 155 -4.89 10.46 -7.30
C VAL A 155 -6.05 10.75 -8.24
N LEU A 156 -5.87 10.55 -9.55
CA LEU A 156 -6.94 10.75 -10.54
C LEU A 156 -8.07 9.74 -10.36
N ALA A 157 -7.76 8.46 -10.15
CA ALA A 157 -8.76 7.42 -9.88
C ALA A 157 -9.54 7.71 -8.58
N ALA A 158 -8.88 8.13 -7.51
CA ALA A 158 -9.53 8.49 -6.25
C ALA A 158 -10.44 9.73 -6.40
N ARG A 159 -10.04 10.72 -7.22
CA ARG A 159 -10.89 11.88 -7.56
C ARG A 159 -12.13 11.45 -8.34
N GLU A 160 -11.96 10.53 -9.29
CA GLU A 160 -13.06 9.98 -10.08
C GLU A 160 -14.06 9.24 -9.18
N ALA A 161 -13.57 8.40 -8.23
CA ALA A 161 -14.41 7.73 -7.23
C ALA A 161 -15.27 8.75 -6.45
N ALA A 162 -14.65 9.80 -5.94
CA ALA A 162 -15.35 10.84 -5.19
C ALA A 162 -16.42 11.55 -6.02
N THR A 163 -16.14 11.83 -7.30
CA THR A 163 -17.07 12.51 -8.21
C THR A 163 -18.27 11.63 -8.57
N GLN A 164 -18.06 10.33 -8.76
CA GLN A 164 -19.08 9.34 -9.14
C GLN A 164 -19.72 8.64 -7.95
N GLN A 165 -19.36 9.00 -6.72
CA GLN A 165 -19.88 8.42 -5.48
C GLN A 165 -19.62 6.92 -5.32
N TRP A 166 -18.45 6.44 -5.79
CA TRP A 166 -17.93 5.13 -5.49
C TRP A 166 -17.01 5.17 -4.26
N ASP A 167 -16.95 4.05 -3.52
CA ASP A 167 -16.00 3.94 -2.39
C ASP A 167 -14.55 3.87 -2.87
N ASP A 168 -14.30 3.28 -4.04
CA ASP A 168 -12.98 3.18 -4.70
C ASP A 168 -13.16 3.00 -6.22
N MET A 169 -12.05 2.98 -6.96
CA MET A 169 -12.04 2.66 -8.39
C MET A 169 -11.15 1.46 -8.68
N LEU A 170 -11.68 0.56 -9.48
CA LEU A 170 -10.91 -0.52 -10.10
C LEU A 170 -10.01 0.07 -11.19
N MET A 171 -8.72 -0.19 -11.13
CA MET A 171 -7.73 0.30 -12.07
C MET A 171 -7.24 -0.82 -12.97
N LEU A 172 -7.34 -0.60 -14.27
CA LEU A 172 -6.89 -1.51 -15.31
C LEU A 172 -5.57 -1.01 -15.92
N ASP A 173 -4.87 -1.90 -16.59
CA ASP A 173 -3.71 -1.56 -17.41
C ASP A 173 -4.09 -1.17 -18.86
N ALA A 174 -3.10 -0.95 -19.71
CA ALA A 174 -3.29 -0.58 -21.12
C ALA A 174 -3.86 -1.72 -22.00
N GLN A 175 -3.87 -2.97 -21.51
CA GLN A 175 -4.50 -4.13 -22.13
C GLN A 175 -5.85 -4.49 -21.51
N ASP A 176 -6.41 -3.60 -20.70
CA ASP A 176 -7.66 -3.82 -19.95
C ASP A 176 -7.62 -5.00 -18.96
N HIS A 177 -6.43 -5.41 -18.49
CA HIS A 177 -6.32 -6.30 -17.35
C HIS A 177 -6.56 -5.54 -16.04
N VAL A 178 -7.29 -6.17 -15.14
CA VAL A 178 -7.50 -5.66 -13.77
C VAL A 178 -6.19 -5.78 -13.00
N ILE A 179 -5.72 -4.69 -12.41
CA ILE A 179 -4.46 -4.66 -11.65
C ILE A 179 -4.69 -4.47 -10.16
N SER A 180 -5.49 -3.49 -9.78
CA SER A 180 -5.68 -3.11 -8.38
C SER A 180 -6.94 -2.26 -8.22
N THR A 181 -7.28 -1.86 -7.00
CA THR A 181 -8.03 -0.62 -6.82
C THR A 181 -7.07 0.57 -6.64
N SER A 182 -7.58 1.79 -6.49
CA SER A 182 -6.71 2.95 -6.24
C SER A 182 -5.92 2.81 -4.93
N ARG A 183 -6.36 1.95 -3.99
CA ARG A 183 -5.82 1.82 -2.62
C ARG A 183 -5.45 0.41 -2.19
N GLY A 184 -5.74 -0.63 -2.96
CA GLY A 184 -5.52 -2.02 -2.53
C GLY A 184 -5.35 -3.03 -3.65
N ASN A 185 -4.75 -4.16 -3.31
CA ASN A 185 -4.62 -5.32 -4.19
C ASN A 185 -5.94 -6.11 -4.24
N ILE A 186 -6.18 -6.81 -5.33
CA ILE A 186 -7.42 -7.55 -5.59
C ILE A 186 -7.18 -9.05 -5.49
N PHE A 187 -8.15 -9.75 -4.92
CA PHE A 187 -8.25 -11.19 -4.85
C PHE A 187 -9.64 -11.63 -5.28
N VAL A 188 -9.71 -12.56 -6.22
CA VAL A 188 -10.95 -13.03 -6.85
C VAL A 188 -11.12 -14.51 -6.57
N PHE A 189 -12.29 -14.93 -6.08
CA PHE A 189 -12.51 -16.28 -5.58
C PHE A 189 -13.54 -17.04 -6.42
N PHE A 190 -13.22 -18.32 -6.68
CA PHE A 190 -14.03 -19.32 -7.34
C PHE A 190 -13.97 -20.62 -6.53
N GLY A 191 -14.93 -20.85 -5.63
CA GLY A 191 -14.84 -21.94 -4.65
C GLY A 191 -13.57 -21.84 -3.80
N ASN A 192 -12.66 -22.81 -3.94
CA ASN A 192 -11.35 -22.83 -3.25
C ASN A 192 -10.19 -22.27 -4.10
N GLN A 193 -10.44 -21.83 -5.30
CA GLN A 193 -9.46 -21.15 -6.14
C GLN A 193 -9.48 -19.65 -5.87
N CYS A 194 -8.30 -19.05 -5.80
CA CYS A 194 -8.12 -17.62 -5.65
C CYS A 194 -7.19 -17.10 -6.75
N VAL A 195 -7.65 -16.12 -7.50
CA VAL A 195 -6.84 -15.44 -8.52
C VAL A 195 -6.51 -14.04 -8.03
N THR A 196 -5.25 -13.64 -8.17
CA THR A 196 -4.80 -12.26 -7.95
C THR A 196 -4.04 -11.78 -9.17
N PRO A 197 -4.14 -10.50 -9.56
CA PRO A 197 -3.45 -9.98 -10.74
C PRO A 197 -1.94 -10.22 -10.70
N ASP A 198 -1.37 -10.63 -11.85
CA ASP A 198 0.07 -10.54 -12.10
C ASP A 198 0.48 -9.05 -12.11
N LEU A 199 1.53 -8.75 -11.36
CA LEU A 199 2.05 -7.39 -11.21
C LEU A 199 3.41 -7.20 -11.92
N SER A 200 3.74 -8.04 -12.88
CA SER A 200 5.03 -7.98 -13.59
C SER A 200 5.19 -6.74 -14.48
N GLN A 201 4.07 -6.13 -14.90
CA GLN A 201 4.08 -4.97 -15.80
C GLN A 201 3.82 -3.64 -15.08
N CYS A 202 3.01 -3.64 -14.05
CA CYS A 202 2.62 -2.46 -13.27
C CYS A 202 1.95 -2.87 -11.94
N GLY A 203 1.53 -1.89 -11.14
CA GLY A 203 0.88 -2.14 -9.85
C GLY A 203 1.84 -2.06 -8.67
N ILE A 204 1.33 -2.34 -7.46
CA ILE A 204 2.10 -2.35 -6.21
C ILE A 204 1.97 -3.73 -5.56
N ALA A 205 3.09 -4.40 -5.29
CA ALA A 205 3.14 -5.62 -4.50
C ALA A 205 2.93 -5.28 -3.01
N GLY A 206 1.70 -5.41 -2.54
CA GLY A 206 1.33 -5.07 -1.17
C GLY A 206 1.89 -6.05 -0.14
N THR A 207 2.33 -5.56 1.03
CA THR A 207 2.80 -6.43 2.13
C THR A 207 1.68 -7.36 2.64
N ARG A 208 0.42 -6.90 2.63
CA ARG A 208 -0.73 -7.77 2.95
C ARG A 208 -1.04 -8.74 1.83
N ARG A 209 -0.83 -8.34 0.57
CA ARG A 209 -0.93 -9.26 -0.58
C ARG A 209 0.04 -10.41 -0.42
N GLN A 210 1.29 -10.13 -0.09
CA GLN A 210 2.30 -11.16 0.14
C GLN A 210 1.89 -12.14 1.25
N LEU A 211 1.49 -11.64 2.43
CA LEU A 211 1.02 -12.49 3.52
C LEU A 211 -0.20 -13.35 3.15
N LEU A 212 -1.13 -12.79 2.37
CA LEU A 212 -2.30 -13.52 1.89
C LEU A 212 -1.90 -14.67 0.97
N ILE A 213 -1.01 -14.42 0.01
CA ILE A 213 -0.56 -15.43 -0.97
C ILE A 213 0.29 -16.52 -0.29
N GLU A 214 1.29 -16.11 0.50
CA GLU A 214 2.29 -17.04 1.01
C GLU A 214 1.83 -17.81 2.26
N THR A 215 0.92 -17.24 3.04
CA THR A 215 0.59 -17.76 4.37
C THR A 215 -0.90 -17.98 4.60
N VAL A 216 -1.70 -16.91 4.54
CA VAL A 216 -3.08 -16.93 5.04
C VAL A 216 -4.00 -17.81 4.17
N LEU A 217 -4.00 -17.59 2.86
CA LEU A 217 -4.87 -18.34 1.95
C LEU A 217 -4.51 -19.81 1.86
N PRO A 218 -3.22 -20.21 1.77
CA PRO A 218 -2.82 -21.62 1.86
C PRO A 218 -3.25 -22.30 3.16
N GLN A 219 -3.10 -21.64 4.32
CA GLN A 219 -3.56 -22.18 5.61
C GLN A 219 -5.07 -22.38 5.68
N LEU A 220 -5.83 -21.64 4.90
CA LEU A 220 -7.29 -21.77 4.75
C LEU A 220 -7.69 -22.73 3.62
N ASN A 221 -6.73 -23.47 3.01
CA ASN A 221 -6.91 -24.40 1.90
C ASN A 221 -7.36 -23.76 0.59
N TYR A 222 -7.00 -22.47 0.33
CA TYR A 222 -7.13 -21.86 -0.97
C TYR A 222 -5.89 -22.10 -1.82
N VAL A 223 -6.09 -22.38 -3.10
CA VAL A 223 -5.03 -22.37 -4.12
C VAL A 223 -4.98 -20.99 -4.74
N VAL A 224 -3.82 -20.35 -4.71
CA VAL A 224 -3.65 -18.98 -5.19
C VAL A 224 -2.83 -18.95 -6.46
N ASP A 225 -3.41 -18.37 -7.51
CA ASP A 225 -2.78 -18.17 -8.81
C ASP A 225 -2.56 -16.66 -9.09
N GLU A 226 -1.34 -16.31 -9.42
CA GLU A 226 -0.97 -14.98 -9.92
C GLU A 226 -1.02 -14.99 -11.44
N GLN A 227 -2.02 -14.34 -12.05
CA GLN A 227 -2.20 -14.36 -13.50
C GLN A 227 -2.92 -13.10 -14.00
N PRO A 228 -2.87 -12.80 -15.31
CA PRO A 228 -3.66 -11.72 -15.90
C PRO A 228 -5.14 -11.91 -15.61
N LEU A 229 -5.80 -10.87 -15.11
CA LEU A 229 -7.20 -10.88 -14.72
C LEU A 229 -8.00 -9.93 -15.62
N THR A 230 -9.02 -10.44 -16.30
CA THR A 230 -9.92 -9.62 -17.11
C THR A 230 -11.22 -9.29 -16.37
N LEU A 231 -11.90 -8.22 -16.79
CA LEU A 231 -13.25 -7.91 -16.27
C LEU A 231 -14.26 -9.05 -16.47
N ALA A 232 -14.12 -9.81 -17.56
CA ALA A 232 -14.99 -10.95 -17.85
C ALA A 232 -14.83 -12.06 -16.81
N VAL A 233 -13.59 -12.37 -16.40
CA VAL A 233 -13.29 -13.33 -15.34
C VAL A 233 -13.78 -12.82 -13.99
N LEU A 234 -13.49 -11.55 -13.68
CA LEU A 234 -13.91 -10.93 -12.43
C LEU A 234 -15.43 -10.96 -12.23
N ARG A 235 -16.21 -10.77 -13.30
CA ARG A 235 -17.69 -10.83 -13.25
C ARG A 235 -18.25 -12.21 -12.91
N GLN A 236 -17.50 -13.28 -13.12
CA GLN A 236 -17.92 -14.67 -12.82
C GLN A 236 -17.54 -15.12 -11.41
N ALA A 237 -16.86 -14.26 -10.64
CA ALA A 237 -16.38 -14.60 -9.32
C ALA A 237 -17.48 -14.79 -8.29
N ASP A 238 -17.30 -15.75 -7.40
CA ASP A 238 -18.15 -15.92 -6.21
C ASP A 238 -17.99 -14.75 -5.24
N ALA A 239 -16.78 -14.20 -5.14
CA ALA A 239 -16.47 -13.03 -4.32
C ALA A 239 -15.19 -12.31 -4.80
N VAL A 240 -15.11 -11.02 -4.48
CA VAL A 240 -13.95 -10.18 -4.72
C VAL A 240 -13.54 -9.47 -3.44
N LEU A 241 -12.27 -9.56 -3.08
CA LEU A 241 -11.70 -8.90 -1.91
C LEU A 241 -10.63 -7.89 -2.33
N ILE A 242 -10.52 -6.83 -1.54
CA ILE A 242 -9.42 -5.87 -1.61
C ILE A 242 -8.56 -6.03 -0.36
N SER A 243 -7.24 -5.93 -0.51
CA SER A 243 -6.35 -5.91 0.64
C SER A 243 -5.41 -4.70 0.65
N ASN A 244 -5.20 -4.13 1.83
CA ASN A 244 -4.14 -3.16 2.08
C ASN A 244 -3.69 -3.21 3.54
N THR A 245 -2.61 -2.51 3.85
CA THR A 245 -1.97 -2.54 5.18
C THR A 245 -2.86 -2.00 6.29
N VAL A 246 -3.68 -0.99 6.03
CA VAL A 246 -4.49 -0.30 7.06
C VAL A 246 -5.76 -1.06 7.35
N ARG A 247 -6.48 -1.49 6.31
CA ARG A 247 -7.81 -2.12 6.42
C ARG A 247 -7.75 -3.64 6.50
N GLY A 248 -6.60 -4.26 6.15
CA GLY A 248 -6.51 -5.70 5.96
C GLY A 248 -7.28 -6.14 4.72
N VAL A 249 -8.36 -6.88 4.91
CA VAL A 249 -9.20 -7.41 3.83
C VAL A 249 -10.60 -6.77 3.90
N VAL A 250 -11.07 -6.26 2.77
CA VAL A 250 -12.41 -5.67 2.61
C VAL A 250 -13.12 -6.36 1.45
N SER A 251 -14.37 -6.74 1.65
CA SER A 251 -15.21 -7.38 0.62
C SER A 251 -15.76 -6.35 -0.37
N MET A 252 -15.87 -6.74 -1.64
CA MET A 252 -16.63 -5.96 -2.62
C MET A 252 -18.12 -6.29 -2.49
N SER A 253 -18.95 -5.26 -2.47
CA SER A 253 -20.41 -5.39 -2.58
C SER A 253 -20.86 -5.32 -4.03
N ARG A 254 -20.18 -4.48 -4.82
CA ARG A 254 -20.53 -4.19 -6.20
C ARG A 254 -19.33 -3.65 -6.97
N ILE A 255 -19.18 -4.05 -8.22
CA ILE A 255 -18.29 -3.43 -9.22
C ILE A 255 -19.14 -3.07 -10.42
N GLU A 256 -19.29 -1.78 -10.73
CA GLU A 256 -20.28 -1.27 -11.70
C GLU A 256 -21.66 -1.87 -11.39
N ASP A 257 -22.26 -2.56 -12.36
CA ASP A 257 -23.56 -3.23 -12.25
C ASP A 257 -23.49 -4.65 -11.66
N GLN A 258 -22.28 -5.21 -11.48
CA GLN A 258 -22.08 -6.55 -10.95
C GLN A 258 -22.12 -6.53 -9.43
N HIS A 259 -23.11 -7.22 -8.85
CA HIS A 259 -23.25 -7.41 -7.40
C HIS A 259 -22.61 -8.71 -6.93
N TYR A 260 -21.99 -8.67 -5.75
CA TYR A 260 -21.43 -9.85 -5.08
C TYR A 260 -22.24 -10.12 -3.80
N PRO A 261 -22.57 -11.39 -3.51
CA PRO A 261 -23.35 -11.73 -2.32
C PRO A 261 -22.57 -11.44 -1.03
N GLU A 262 -23.28 -11.23 0.05
CA GLU A 262 -22.68 -11.21 1.37
C GLU A 262 -22.35 -12.64 1.80
N SER A 263 -21.16 -12.84 2.36
CA SER A 263 -20.72 -14.14 2.86
C SER A 263 -19.85 -13.97 4.10
N ALA A 264 -19.73 -15.02 4.90
CA ALA A 264 -18.91 -15.02 6.12
C ALA A 264 -17.42 -15.27 5.83
N PHE A 265 -17.07 -15.71 4.61
CA PHE A 265 -15.70 -16.12 4.31
C PHE A 265 -14.68 -14.96 4.34
N PRO A 266 -14.99 -13.71 3.95
CA PRO A 266 -14.06 -12.60 4.09
C PRO A 266 -13.63 -12.37 5.54
N ARG A 267 -14.53 -12.55 6.50
CA ARG A 267 -14.21 -12.46 7.94
C ARG A 267 -13.22 -13.54 8.38
N ARG A 268 -13.35 -14.77 7.89
CA ARG A 268 -12.37 -15.84 8.17
C ARG A 268 -10.96 -15.46 7.69
N ILE A 269 -10.84 -14.88 6.51
CA ILE A 269 -9.55 -14.42 5.98
C ILE A 269 -9.02 -13.26 6.81
N GLN A 270 -9.88 -12.31 7.19
CA GLN A 270 -9.51 -11.17 8.03
C GLN A 270 -9.02 -11.64 9.42
N ASP A 271 -9.71 -12.60 10.05
CA ASP A 271 -9.33 -13.13 11.36
C ASP A 271 -8.02 -13.91 11.29
N ALA A 272 -7.83 -14.72 10.24
CA ALA A 272 -6.56 -15.42 10.01
C ALA A 272 -5.41 -14.42 9.75
N LEU A 273 -5.66 -13.35 8.99
CA LEU A 273 -4.67 -12.29 8.78
C LEU A 273 -4.31 -11.58 10.10
N ARG A 274 -5.29 -11.32 10.98
CA ARG A 274 -5.04 -10.75 12.31
C ARG A 274 -4.15 -11.62 13.17
N GLN A 275 -4.29 -12.94 13.10
CA GLN A 275 -3.43 -13.87 13.83
C GLN A 275 -1.97 -13.82 13.35
N GLN A 276 -1.73 -13.51 12.08
CA GLN A 276 -0.38 -13.37 11.51
C GLN A 276 0.26 -11.99 11.79
N VAL A 277 -0.51 -11.00 12.22
CA VAL A 277 -0.05 -9.62 12.35
C VAL A 277 -0.33 -9.10 13.76
N ALA A 278 0.59 -9.38 14.69
CA ALA A 278 0.42 -9.12 16.12
C ALA A 278 0.15 -7.65 16.49
N SER A 279 0.78 -6.69 15.78
CA SER A 279 0.67 -5.24 16.10
C SER A 279 -0.27 -4.49 15.14
N TRP A 280 -1.28 -5.19 14.62
CA TRP A 280 -2.21 -4.56 13.67
C TRP A 280 -3.49 -4.06 14.34
N VAL A 281 -3.81 -2.78 14.15
CA VAL A 281 -4.98 -2.08 14.67
C VAL A 281 -5.96 -1.65 13.58
N GLY A 282 -6.10 -2.41 12.54
CA GLY A 282 -6.98 -2.10 11.42
C GLY A 282 -8.15 -3.09 11.26
N GLY A 283 -9.26 -2.66 10.68
CA GLY A 283 -10.43 -3.45 10.30
C GLY A 283 -11.63 -3.26 11.17
#